data_6b8cacd3f93967e38ff0ebe0c59076dc
#
_entry.id   6b8cacd3f93967e38ff0ebe0c59076dc
#
_cell.length_a   1.000
_cell.length_b   1.000
_cell.length_c   1.000
_cell.angle_alpha   90.00
_cell.angle_beta   90.00
_cell.angle_gamma   90.00
#
_symmetry.space_group_name_H-M   'P 1'
#
loop_
_entity.id
_entity.type
_entity.pdbx_description
1 polymer ?
#
loop_
_entity_poly.entity_id
_entity_poly.type
_entity_poly.pdbx_seq_one_letter_code
_entity_poly.pdbx_strand_id
1 'polypeptide(L)'
;MKKILILGGGGFIGGHLAKRLFNEGNFVRVVDIKKHEYFNENEFCNEFILGDLRDPNLVSKIMFSPEQKSIEDVINSFDEVYQLAADMGGAGYIFTGENDANVMHNSALINLNVAYYASKFNVKKIFYSSSACMYPEHNQLDPDNPNCEESSAYPANPDSEYGWEKLFSERLYFAFMRNYKLDVRVARFHNIFGPYGTWNGGKEKAPAAMCRKVSETNDGGSIEVWGDGQQTRSFLYIDECVEAILKLMESEFIGPVNIGSEEMVTINELAQMAIDISNKEIGIYNINGDEFQKKYGFKCPVGVRGRNSDNTLFKEKIGWSVSEPLFNGMKKTYEWINNQIK
;
A
#
# COMPACT_ATOMS: atom_id res chain seq x y z
N MET A 1 5.52 -10.25 -24.56
CA MET A 1 4.21 -10.04 -23.92
C MET A 1 4.06 -11.07 -22.82
N LYS A 2 4.01 -10.59 -21.57
CA LYS A 2 3.75 -11.44 -20.38
C LYS A 2 2.25 -11.56 -20.14
N LYS A 3 1.82 -12.64 -19.46
CA LYS A 3 0.47 -12.80 -18.91
C LYS A 3 0.52 -12.44 -17.42
N ILE A 4 -0.19 -11.41 -17.03
CA ILE A 4 -0.11 -10.81 -15.69
C ILE A 4 -1.49 -10.82 -15.04
N LEU A 5 -1.52 -11.27 -13.77
CA LEU A 5 -2.71 -11.22 -12.92
C LEU A 5 -2.47 -10.23 -11.76
N ILE A 6 -3.35 -9.24 -11.62
CA ILE A 6 -3.29 -8.25 -10.54
C ILE A 6 -4.51 -8.42 -9.64
N LEU A 7 -4.27 -8.82 -8.41
CA LEU A 7 -5.26 -8.98 -7.35
C LEU A 7 -5.27 -7.71 -6.49
N GLY A 8 -6.41 -7.04 -6.43
CA GLY A 8 -6.52 -5.72 -5.80
C GLY A 8 -6.30 -4.55 -6.77
N GLY A 9 -6.51 -4.76 -8.08
CA GLY A 9 -6.29 -3.72 -9.09
C GLY A 9 -7.40 -2.68 -9.20
N GLY A 10 -8.54 -2.86 -8.53
CA GLY A 10 -9.53 -1.81 -8.30
C GLY A 10 -9.12 -0.80 -7.22
N GLY A 11 -8.00 -1.06 -6.52
CA GLY A 11 -7.39 -0.18 -5.54
C GLY A 11 -6.30 0.73 -6.13
N PHE A 12 -5.78 1.62 -5.29
CA PHE A 12 -4.82 2.67 -5.67
C PHE A 12 -3.54 2.12 -6.31
N ILE A 13 -2.74 1.33 -5.57
CA ILE A 13 -1.46 0.82 -6.08
C ILE A 13 -1.68 -0.16 -7.23
N GLY A 14 -2.67 -1.04 -7.08
CA GLY A 14 -2.97 -2.05 -8.10
C GLY A 14 -3.44 -1.46 -9.42
N GLY A 15 -4.24 -0.39 -9.40
CA GLY A 15 -4.68 0.31 -10.61
C GLY A 15 -3.52 0.99 -11.36
N HIS A 16 -2.62 1.68 -10.63
CA HIS A 16 -1.44 2.27 -11.24
C HIS A 16 -0.49 1.22 -11.84
N LEU A 17 -0.24 0.13 -11.12
CA LEU A 17 0.58 -0.97 -11.61
C LEU A 17 -0.03 -1.63 -12.84
N ALA A 18 -1.35 -1.90 -12.80
CA ALA A 18 -2.07 -2.46 -13.94
C ALA A 18 -1.95 -1.58 -15.18
N LYS A 19 -2.18 -0.27 -15.02
CA LYS A 19 -2.07 0.71 -16.10
C LYS A 19 -0.66 0.76 -16.70
N ARG A 20 0.38 0.73 -15.86
CA ARG A 20 1.77 0.70 -16.31
C ARG A 20 2.05 -0.56 -17.14
N LEU A 21 1.72 -1.74 -16.62
CA LEU A 21 1.98 -3.02 -17.28
C LEU A 21 1.14 -3.21 -18.57
N PHE A 22 -0.09 -2.73 -18.57
CA PHE A 22 -0.95 -2.72 -19.76
C PHE A 22 -0.38 -1.85 -20.87
N ASN A 23 0.10 -0.65 -20.54
CA ASN A 23 0.72 0.28 -21.49
C ASN A 23 2.06 -0.24 -22.05
N GLU A 24 2.73 -1.14 -21.34
CA GLU A 24 3.92 -1.86 -21.83
C GLU A 24 3.58 -3.01 -22.80
N GLY A 25 2.32 -3.21 -23.13
CA GLY A 25 1.86 -4.21 -24.09
C GLY A 25 1.73 -5.62 -23.53
N ASN A 26 1.60 -5.78 -22.21
CA ASN A 26 1.35 -7.06 -21.59
C ASN A 26 -0.16 -7.39 -21.60
N PHE A 27 -0.49 -8.68 -21.52
CA PHE A 27 -1.85 -9.10 -21.17
C PHE A 27 -2.03 -8.94 -19.66
N VAL A 28 -2.99 -8.10 -19.25
CA VAL A 28 -3.28 -7.81 -17.86
C VAL A 28 -4.72 -8.18 -17.52
N ARG A 29 -4.87 -9.14 -16.58
CA ARG A 29 -6.14 -9.44 -15.90
C ARG A 29 -6.13 -8.78 -14.52
N VAL A 30 -7.18 -8.05 -14.22
CA VAL A 30 -7.40 -7.42 -12.90
C VAL A 30 -8.56 -8.11 -12.19
N VAL A 31 -8.41 -8.35 -10.90
CA VAL A 31 -9.48 -8.87 -10.03
C VAL A 31 -9.58 -8.00 -8.77
N ASP A 32 -10.79 -7.55 -8.45
CA ASP A 32 -11.05 -6.79 -7.23
C ASP A 32 -12.54 -6.92 -6.83
N ILE A 33 -12.84 -6.66 -5.57
CA ILE A 33 -14.21 -6.56 -5.05
C ILE A 33 -14.94 -5.29 -5.51
N LYS A 34 -14.21 -4.32 -6.03
CA LYS A 34 -14.71 -3.06 -6.56
C LYS A 34 -14.02 -2.67 -7.86
N LYS A 35 -14.69 -1.88 -8.69
CA LYS A 35 -14.06 -1.23 -9.85
C LYS A 35 -13.12 -0.11 -9.40
N HIS A 36 -12.13 0.20 -10.24
CA HIS A 36 -11.28 1.37 -10.00
C HIS A 36 -12.13 2.65 -10.16
N GLU A 37 -11.94 3.59 -9.24
CA GLU A 37 -12.81 4.77 -9.14
C GLU A 37 -12.54 5.79 -10.27
N TYR A 38 -11.30 5.83 -10.77
CA TYR A 38 -10.84 6.87 -11.70
C TYR A 38 -10.38 6.35 -13.06
N PHE A 39 -10.11 5.06 -13.20
CA PHE A 39 -9.68 4.47 -14.48
C PHE A 39 -10.81 3.64 -15.10
N ASN A 40 -11.06 3.84 -16.39
CA ASN A 40 -11.92 2.94 -17.14
C ASN A 40 -11.18 1.63 -17.43
N GLU A 41 -11.90 0.50 -17.46
CA GLU A 41 -11.31 -0.84 -17.59
C GLU A 41 -10.39 -0.95 -18.81
N ASN A 42 -10.81 -0.41 -19.96
CA ASN A 42 -10.05 -0.44 -21.22
C ASN A 42 -8.77 0.43 -21.22
N GLU A 43 -8.53 1.22 -20.18
CA GLU A 43 -7.34 2.07 -20.04
C GLU A 43 -6.21 1.38 -19.24
N PHE A 44 -6.51 0.28 -18.53
CA PHE A 44 -5.54 -0.31 -17.63
C PHE A 44 -5.54 -1.84 -17.55
N CYS A 45 -6.44 -2.54 -18.27
CA CYS A 45 -6.42 -4.00 -18.33
C CYS A 45 -7.11 -4.54 -19.59
N ASN A 46 -6.84 -5.81 -19.91
CA ASN A 46 -7.54 -6.57 -20.94
C ASN A 46 -8.82 -7.23 -20.40
N GLU A 47 -8.77 -7.62 -19.13
CA GLU A 47 -9.90 -8.28 -18.45
C GLU A 47 -10.02 -7.72 -17.02
N PHE A 48 -11.23 -7.29 -16.67
CA PHE A 48 -11.56 -6.93 -15.28
C PHE A 48 -12.61 -7.91 -14.74
N ILE A 49 -12.29 -8.57 -13.63
CA ILE A 49 -13.20 -9.50 -12.97
C ILE A 49 -13.60 -8.90 -11.62
N LEU A 50 -14.87 -8.53 -11.47
CA LEU A 50 -15.42 -8.11 -10.19
C LEU A 50 -15.72 -9.35 -9.35
N GLY A 51 -15.03 -9.49 -8.21
CA GLY A 51 -15.20 -10.67 -7.38
C GLY A 51 -14.40 -10.63 -6.08
N ASP A 52 -14.81 -11.50 -5.15
CA ASP A 52 -14.26 -11.58 -3.79
C ASP A 52 -13.19 -12.68 -3.70
N LEU A 53 -11.95 -12.29 -3.44
CA LEU A 53 -10.81 -13.22 -3.33
C LEU A 53 -10.84 -14.09 -2.05
N ARG A 54 -11.80 -13.86 -1.15
CA ARG A 54 -12.09 -14.77 -0.03
C ARG A 54 -12.82 -16.03 -0.50
N ASP A 55 -13.44 -15.99 -1.69
CA ASP A 55 -14.04 -17.18 -2.31
C ASP A 55 -12.96 -18.04 -3.01
N PRO A 56 -12.65 -19.24 -2.49
CA PRO A 56 -11.65 -20.12 -3.09
C PRO A 56 -12.02 -20.58 -4.50
N ASN A 57 -13.33 -20.70 -4.83
CA ASN A 57 -13.77 -21.07 -6.17
C ASN A 57 -13.47 -19.99 -7.19
N LEU A 58 -13.64 -18.70 -6.80
CA LEU A 58 -13.24 -17.60 -7.66
C LEU A 58 -11.72 -17.60 -7.85
N VAL A 59 -10.94 -17.70 -6.75
CA VAL A 59 -9.47 -17.67 -6.85
C VAL A 59 -8.97 -18.82 -7.73
N SER A 60 -9.53 -20.03 -7.61
CA SER A 60 -9.22 -21.13 -8.52
C SER A 60 -9.46 -20.76 -9.99
N LYS A 61 -10.62 -20.17 -10.31
CA LYS A 61 -11.00 -19.82 -11.70
C LYS A 61 -10.12 -18.75 -12.31
N ILE A 62 -9.79 -17.70 -11.54
CA ILE A 62 -9.03 -16.57 -12.06
C ILE A 62 -7.54 -16.87 -12.30
N MET A 63 -7.00 -17.94 -11.68
CA MET A 63 -5.63 -18.38 -11.92
C MET A 63 -5.43 -19.06 -13.27
N PHE A 64 -6.51 -19.44 -13.97
CA PHE A 64 -6.40 -19.92 -15.34
C PHE A 64 -6.04 -18.75 -16.29
N SER A 65 -5.00 -18.92 -17.10
CA SER A 65 -4.72 -17.98 -18.17
C SER A 65 -5.82 -18.03 -19.24
N PRO A 66 -6.00 -16.98 -20.09
CA PRO A 66 -7.04 -16.94 -21.11
C PRO A 66 -7.00 -18.08 -22.12
N GLU A 67 -5.83 -18.68 -22.32
CA GLU A 67 -5.62 -19.78 -23.29
C GLU A 67 -5.85 -21.17 -22.66
N GLN A 68 -5.98 -21.23 -21.35
CA GLN A 68 -6.14 -22.50 -20.63
C GLN A 68 -7.59 -22.96 -20.66
N LYS A 69 -7.84 -24.16 -21.20
CA LYS A 69 -9.19 -24.72 -21.38
C LYS A 69 -9.56 -25.74 -20.32
N SER A 70 -8.57 -26.30 -19.62
CA SER A 70 -8.79 -27.31 -18.55
C SER A 70 -7.71 -27.24 -17.46
N ILE A 71 -7.96 -27.90 -16.31
CA ILE A 71 -6.98 -28.04 -15.23
C ILE A 71 -5.75 -28.84 -15.67
N GLU A 72 -5.90 -29.69 -16.69
CA GLU A 72 -4.83 -30.54 -17.22
C GLU A 72 -3.83 -29.74 -18.09
N ASP A 73 -4.24 -28.55 -18.59
CA ASP A 73 -3.38 -27.63 -19.36
C ASP A 73 -2.48 -26.79 -18.43
N VAL A 74 -1.86 -27.39 -17.43
CA VAL A 74 -1.06 -26.72 -16.37
C VAL A 74 0.13 -25.91 -16.92
N ILE A 75 0.41 -26.02 -18.21
CA ILE A 75 1.58 -25.41 -18.87
C ILE A 75 1.42 -23.89 -19.14
N ASN A 76 0.20 -23.33 -19.03
CA ASN A 76 -0.11 -21.95 -19.42
C ASN A 76 -0.63 -21.08 -18.28
N SER A 77 0.03 -21.11 -17.11
CA SER A 77 -0.27 -20.19 -16.00
C SER A 77 0.14 -18.76 -16.31
N PHE A 78 -0.21 -17.83 -15.43
CA PHE A 78 0.32 -16.47 -15.48
C PHE A 78 1.83 -16.45 -15.28
N ASP A 79 2.50 -15.58 -16.01
CA ASP A 79 3.94 -15.33 -15.82
C ASP A 79 4.19 -14.62 -14.49
N GLU A 80 3.31 -13.67 -14.15
CA GLU A 80 3.42 -12.89 -12.92
C GLU A 80 2.05 -12.69 -12.28
N VAL A 81 2.02 -12.84 -10.96
CA VAL A 81 0.85 -12.50 -10.11
C VAL A 81 1.27 -11.44 -9.11
N TYR A 82 0.51 -10.35 -9.02
CA TYR A 82 0.72 -9.29 -8.05
C TYR A 82 -0.40 -9.32 -7.02
N GLN A 83 -0.09 -9.78 -5.81
CA GLN A 83 -1.03 -9.83 -4.70
C GLN A 83 -0.97 -8.54 -3.88
N LEU A 84 -1.91 -7.64 -4.18
CA LEU A 84 -2.07 -6.33 -3.54
C LEU A 84 -3.40 -6.21 -2.79
N ALA A 85 -4.29 -7.19 -2.94
CA ALA A 85 -5.60 -7.18 -2.29
C ALA A 85 -5.46 -7.38 -0.78
N ALA A 86 -6.08 -6.51 -0.01
CA ALA A 86 -6.15 -6.58 1.45
C ALA A 86 -7.35 -5.79 1.95
N ASP A 87 -7.86 -6.15 3.11
CA ASP A 87 -8.77 -5.29 3.87
C ASP A 87 -7.93 -4.31 4.68
N MET A 88 -7.94 -3.03 4.25
CA MET A 88 -7.10 -1.99 4.83
C MET A 88 -7.70 -0.60 4.66
N GLY A 89 -7.18 0.36 5.42
CA GLY A 89 -7.54 1.77 5.35
C GLY A 89 -6.47 2.68 5.95
N GLY A 90 -6.81 3.94 6.17
CA GLY A 90 -5.98 4.90 6.91
C GLY A 90 -5.95 4.62 8.42
N ALA A 91 -5.29 5.52 9.18
CA ALA A 91 -5.11 5.37 10.64
C ALA A 91 -6.44 5.22 11.40
N GLY A 92 -7.48 5.96 11.00
CA GLY A 92 -8.82 5.86 11.60
C GLY A 92 -9.54 4.52 11.36
N TYR A 93 -9.08 3.71 10.40
CA TYR A 93 -9.62 2.38 10.14
C TYR A 93 -8.82 1.28 10.85
N ILE A 94 -7.49 1.43 10.90
CA ILE A 94 -6.55 0.39 11.39
C ILE A 94 -6.33 0.45 12.90
N PHE A 95 -6.35 1.65 13.53
CA PHE A 95 -5.94 1.83 14.92
C PHE A 95 -7.07 2.12 15.90
N THR A 96 -8.34 2.02 15.46
CA THR A 96 -9.50 2.22 16.36
C THR A 96 -9.92 0.96 17.11
N GLY A 97 -9.48 -0.22 16.66
CA GLY A 97 -9.91 -1.52 17.20
C GLY A 97 -11.26 -2.02 16.66
N GLU A 98 -12.01 -1.17 15.96
CA GLU A 98 -13.36 -1.51 15.46
C GLU A 98 -13.36 -2.51 14.30
N ASN A 99 -12.24 -2.58 13.57
CA ASN A 99 -12.13 -3.38 12.35
C ASN A 99 -11.13 -4.55 12.46
N ASP A 100 -10.51 -4.76 13.61
CA ASP A 100 -9.40 -5.71 13.80
C ASP A 100 -9.73 -7.12 13.31
N ALA A 101 -10.85 -7.67 13.74
CA ALA A 101 -11.29 -9.00 13.32
C ALA A 101 -11.51 -9.11 11.81
N ASN A 102 -12.10 -8.08 11.18
CA ASN A 102 -12.35 -8.06 9.74
C ASN A 102 -11.04 -7.94 8.96
N VAL A 103 -10.15 -7.04 9.39
CA VAL A 103 -8.82 -6.83 8.76
C VAL A 103 -8.03 -8.12 8.76
N MET A 104 -7.91 -8.80 9.92
CA MET A 104 -7.20 -10.08 10.00
C MET A 104 -7.88 -11.18 9.19
N HIS A 105 -9.17 -11.42 9.42
CA HIS A 105 -9.91 -12.48 8.78
C HIS A 105 -9.93 -12.36 7.26
N ASN A 106 -10.29 -11.19 6.74
CA ASN A 106 -10.44 -10.97 5.32
C ASN A 106 -9.10 -11.08 4.59
N SER A 107 -8.06 -10.40 5.11
CA SER A 107 -6.74 -10.42 4.48
C SER A 107 -6.07 -11.80 4.58
N ALA A 108 -6.20 -12.49 5.71
CA ALA A 108 -5.68 -13.85 5.85
C ALA A 108 -6.35 -14.82 4.87
N LEU A 109 -7.69 -14.79 4.74
CA LEU A 109 -8.40 -15.66 3.78
C LEU A 109 -7.96 -15.39 2.33
N ILE A 110 -7.81 -14.14 1.93
CA ILE A 110 -7.30 -13.78 0.61
C ILE A 110 -5.92 -14.43 0.40
N ASN A 111 -4.99 -14.21 1.32
CA ASN A 111 -3.61 -14.69 1.19
C ASN A 111 -3.50 -16.21 1.24
N LEU A 112 -4.29 -16.89 2.08
CA LEU A 112 -4.38 -18.36 2.13
C LEU A 112 -4.84 -18.93 0.78
N ASN A 113 -5.91 -18.40 0.20
CA ASN A 113 -6.42 -18.82 -1.09
C ASN A 113 -5.41 -18.57 -2.22
N VAL A 114 -4.85 -17.33 -2.28
CA VAL A 114 -3.93 -16.94 -3.35
C VAL A 114 -2.65 -17.77 -3.32
N ALA A 115 -2.00 -17.95 -2.16
CA ALA A 115 -0.79 -18.75 -2.04
C ALA A 115 -1.04 -20.22 -2.43
N TYR A 116 -2.17 -20.80 -2.00
CA TYR A 116 -2.54 -22.17 -2.32
C TYR A 116 -2.75 -22.37 -3.82
N TYR A 117 -3.59 -21.54 -4.45
CA TYR A 117 -3.90 -21.71 -5.87
C TYR A 117 -2.74 -21.27 -6.77
N ALA A 118 -1.96 -20.26 -6.42
CA ALA A 118 -0.75 -19.92 -7.16
C ALA A 118 0.23 -21.10 -7.23
N SER A 119 0.39 -21.84 -6.12
CA SER A 119 1.23 -23.05 -6.11
C SER A 119 0.63 -24.22 -6.91
N LYS A 120 -0.71 -24.36 -6.92
CA LYS A 120 -1.40 -25.43 -7.67
C LYS A 120 -1.38 -25.21 -9.18
N PHE A 121 -1.45 -23.97 -9.61
CA PHE A 121 -1.46 -23.61 -11.03
C PHE A 121 -0.07 -23.23 -11.57
N ASN A 122 1.00 -23.51 -10.82
CA ASN A 122 2.39 -23.25 -11.20
C ASN A 122 2.62 -21.82 -11.74
N VAL A 123 2.10 -20.82 -11.00
CA VAL A 123 2.41 -19.43 -11.28
C VAL A 123 3.94 -19.25 -11.27
N LYS A 124 4.50 -18.63 -12.31
CA LYS A 124 5.97 -18.54 -12.44
C LYS A 124 6.59 -17.63 -11.38
N LYS A 125 5.96 -16.49 -11.08
CA LYS A 125 6.45 -15.53 -10.08
C LYS A 125 5.28 -14.82 -9.41
N ILE A 126 5.34 -14.64 -8.09
CA ILE A 126 4.31 -13.92 -7.33
C ILE A 126 4.94 -12.82 -6.48
N PHE A 127 4.36 -11.62 -6.57
CA PHE A 127 4.64 -10.50 -5.69
C PHE A 127 3.64 -10.47 -4.54
N TYR A 128 4.12 -10.26 -3.32
CA TYR A 128 3.28 -10.01 -2.15
C TYR A 128 3.59 -8.64 -1.53
N SER A 129 2.54 -7.83 -1.36
CA SER A 129 2.62 -6.53 -0.67
C SER A 129 2.46 -6.71 0.83
N SER A 130 3.57 -6.72 1.56
CA SER A 130 3.60 -6.55 3.00
C SER A 130 3.55 -5.06 3.37
N SER A 131 3.77 -4.70 4.63
CA SER A 131 3.64 -3.34 5.13
C SER A 131 4.66 -3.05 6.23
N ALA A 132 5.07 -1.80 6.34
CA ALA A 132 5.86 -1.30 7.47
C ALA A 132 5.13 -1.42 8.83
N CYS A 133 3.80 -1.60 8.84
CA CYS A 133 3.04 -1.86 10.07
C CYS A 133 3.40 -3.21 10.73
N MET A 134 4.14 -4.10 10.04
CA MET A 134 4.61 -5.35 10.63
C MET A 134 5.84 -5.17 11.52
N TYR A 135 6.55 -4.03 11.45
CA TYR A 135 7.70 -3.77 12.34
C TYR A 135 7.28 -3.62 13.80
N PRO A 136 8.14 -4.04 14.73
CA PRO A 136 7.83 -3.94 16.15
C PRO A 136 7.60 -2.51 16.62
N GLU A 137 6.58 -2.29 17.44
CA GLU A 137 6.26 -0.99 18.00
C GLU A 137 7.45 -0.38 18.74
N HIS A 138 8.19 -1.20 19.53
CA HIS A 138 9.34 -0.72 20.32
C HIS A 138 10.48 -0.14 19.47
N ASN A 139 10.57 -0.47 18.17
CA ASN A 139 11.52 0.13 17.22
C ASN A 139 11.09 1.52 16.73
N GLN A 140 9.88 1.97 17.08
CA GLN A 140 9.20 3.11 16.48
C GLN A 140 8.71 4.12 17.53
N LEU A 141 9.26 4.06 18.74
CA LEU A 141 8.91 4.95 19.85
C LEU A 141 9.62 6.30 19.78
N ASP A 142 10.82 6.33 19.19
CA ASP A 142 11.58 7.54 18.94
C ASP A 142 11.21 8.12 17.56
N PRO A 143 10.63 9.33 17.48
CA PRO A 143 10.28 9.94 16.21
C PRO A 143 11.48 10.35 15.37
N ASP A 144 12.64 10.60 15.98
CA ASP A 144 13.83 11.07 15.29
C ASP A 144 14.72 9.92 14.77
N ASN A 145 14.60 8.73 15.39
CA ASN A 145 15.42 7.58 15.03
C ASN A 145 14.65 6.25 15.06
N PRO A 146 13.59 6.09 14.24
CA PRO A 146 12.88 4.82 14.14
C PRO A 146 13.74 3.77 13.42
N ASN A 147 13.72 2.52 13.92
CA ASN A 147 14.41 1.42 13.27
C ASN A 147 13.43 0.52 12.51
N CYS A 148 13.39 0.66 11.19
CA CYS A 148 12.65 -0.19 10.26
C CYS A 148 13.58 -0.90 9.26
N GLU A 149 14.83 -1.20 9.63
CA GLU A 149 15.68 -2.10 8.88
C GLU A 149 15.04 -3.50 8.81
N GLU A 150 15.14 -4.19 7.67
CA GLU A 150 14.45 -5.47 7.45
C GLU A 150 14.81 -6.53 8.50
N SER A 151 16.04 -6.53 8.99
CA SER A 151 16.53 -7.41 10.06
C SER A 151 15.86 -7.16 11.42
N SER A 152 15.35 -5.95 11.67
CA SER A 152 14.75 -5.52 12.94
C SER A 152 13.31 -6.03 13.17
N ALA A 153 12.76 -6.80 12.22
CA ALA A 153 11.41 -7.34 12.28
C ALA A 153 11.15 -8.28 13.49
N TYR A 154 12.21 -8.82 14.07
CA TYR A 154 12.12 -9.76 15.19
C TYR A 154 12.99 -9.31 16.36
N PRO A 155 12.53 -9.53 17.63
CA PRO A 155 11.26 -10.16 18.02
C PRO A 155 10.04 -9.35 17.56
N ALA A 156 9.02 -10.04 17.04
CA ALA A 156 7.83 -9.41 16.48
C ALA A 156 6.94 -8.78 17.56
N ASN A 157 6.51 -7.55 17.34
CA ASN A 157 5.52 -6.84 18.16
C ASN A 157 4.87 -5.72 17.34
N PRO A 158 4.16 -6.05 16.24
CA PRO A 158 3.40 -5.06 15.46
C PRO A 158 2.42 -4.25 16.30
N ASP A 159 2.21 -2.99 15.90
CA ASP A 159 1.35 -2.02 16.61
C ASP A 159 -0.16 -2.21 16.31
N SER A 160 -0.53 -3.17 15.47
CA SER A 160 -1.91 -3.40 15.03
C SER A 160 -2.13 -4.81 14.51
N GLU A 161 -3.39 -5.26 14.51
CA GLU A 161 -3.78 -6.54 13.92
C GLU A 161 -3.51 -6.60 12.42
N TYR A 162 -3.56 -5.46 11.73
CA TYR A 162 -3.10 -5.34 10.35
C TYR A 162 -1.62 -5.70 10.20
N GLY A 163 -0.77 -5.22 11.10
CA GLY A 163 0.66 -5.53 11.10
C GLY A 163 0.92 -7.02 11.37
N TRP A 164 0.19 -7.64 12.29
CA TRP A 164 0.27 -9.07 12.57
C TRP A 164 -0.16 -9.92 11.38
N GLU A 165 -1.25 -9.56 10.69
CA GLU A 165 -1.68 -10.25 9.47
C GLU A 165 -0.62 -10.17 8.37
N LYS A 166 -0.04 -8.98 8.17
CA LYS A 166 1.02 -8.78 7.17
C LYS A 166 2.24 -9.66 7.44
N LEU A 167 2.69 -9.72 8.69
CA LEU A 167 3.79 -10.60 9.10
C LEU A 167 3.45 -12.09 8.95
N PHE A 168 2.24 -12.49 9.35
CA PHE A 168 1.74 -13.86 9.13
C PHE A 168 1.79 -14.23 7.65
N SER A 169 1.32 -13.36 6.78
CA SER A 169 1.28 -13.61 5.34
C SER A 169 2.68 -13.64 4.70
N GLU A 170 3.65 -12.82 5.15
CA GLU A 170 5.05 -13.00 4.74
C GLU A 170 5.54 -14.42 5.01
N ARG A 171 5.32 -14.92 6.23
CA ARG A 171 5.72 -16.27 6.62
C ARG A 171 5.00 -17.34 5.83
N LEU A 172 3.71 -17.14 5.51
CA LEU A 172 2.90 -18.02 4.66
C LEU A 172 3.53 -18.15 3.27
N TYR A 173 3.79 -17.04 2.58
CA TYR A 173 4.39 -17.06 1.24
C TYR A 173 5.79 -17.70 1.24
N PHE A 174 6.62 -17.42 2.22
CA PHE A 174 7.92 -18.08 2.36
C PHE A 174 7.81 -19.59 2.68
N ALA A 175 6.77 -20.03 3.38
CA ALA A 175 6.51 -21.46 3.56
C ALA A 175 6.12 -22.14 2.24
N PHE A 176 5.26 -21.50 1.43
CA PHE A 176 4.92 -21.99 0.10
C PHE A 176 6.12 -22.02 -0.86
N MET A 177 6.98 -21.02 -0.79
CA MET A 177 8.24 -20.99 -1.54
C MET A 177 9.11 -22.22 -1.20
N ARG A 178 9.31 -22.52 0.11
CA ARG A 178 10.13 -23.64 0.54
C ARG A 178 9.53 -25.00 0.14
N ASN A 179 8.24 -25.17 0.34
CA ASN A 179 7.57 -26.48 0.21
C ASN A 179 7.09 -26.76 -1.21
N TYR A 180 6.62 -25.73 -1.93
CA TYR A 180 5.97 -25.88 -3.23
C TYR A 180 6.73 -25.20 -4.37
N LYS A 181 7.90 -24.61 -4.08
CA LYS A 181 8.76 -23.93 -5.07
C LYS A 181 8.09 -22.73 -5.75
N LEU A 182 7.13 -22.09 -5.08
CA LEU A 182 6.53 -20.86 -5.55
C LEU A 182 7.60 -19.74 -5.55
N ASP A 183 7.88 -19.13 -6.69
CA ASP A 183 8.87 -18.06 -6.77
C ASP A 183 8.25 -16.73 -6.27
N VAL A 184 8.61 -16.33 -5.06
CA VAL A 184 7.98 -15.22 -4.31
C VAL A 184 8.88 -13.99 -4.28
N ARG A 185 8.28 -12.81 -4.40
CA ARG A 185 8.91 -11.51 -4.08
C ARG A 185 8.08 -10.81 -3.02
N VAL A 186 8.71 -10.39 -1.93
CA VAL A 186 8.02 -9.75 -0.79
C VAL A 186 8.56 -8.35 -0.58
N ALA A 187 7.66 -7.36 -0.60
CA ALA A 187 8.00 -5.97 -0.28
C ALA A 187 7.18 -5.44 0.91
N ARG A 188 7.83 -4.68 1.80
CA ARG A 188 7.22 -3.95 2.91
C ARG A 188 7.01 -2.49 2.49
N PHE A 189 5.76 -2.11 2.24
CA PHE A 189 5.43 -0.76 1.79
C PHE A 189 5.44 0.24 2.94
N HIS A 190 6.12 1.38 2.71
CA HIS A 190 6.17 2.53 3.61
C HIS A 190 5.38 3.71 3.01
N ASN A 191 4.10 3.85 3.43
CA ASN A 191 3.20 4.98 3.17
C ASN A 191 3.18 5.48 1.71
N ILE A 192 2.67 4.67 0.81
CA ILE A 192 2.53 5.06 -0.60
C ILE A 192 1.41 6.10 -0.76
N PHE A 193 1.65 7.14 -1.56
CA PHE A 193 0.68 8.21 -1.83
C PHE A 193 0.77 8.71 -3.27
N GLY A 194 -0.26 9.45 -3.72
CA GLY A 194 -0.32 10.03 -5.05
C GLY A 194 -1.74 10.28 -5.52
N PRO A 195 -1.94 10.79 -6.74
CA PRO A 195 -3.26 10.98 -7.35
C PRO A 195 -3.96 9.65 -7.63
N TYR A 196 -5.28 9.70 -7.84
CA TYR A 196 -6.16 8.55 -8.11
C TYR A 196 -6.28 7.53 -6.96
N GLY A 197 -5.90 7.91 -5.74
CA GLY A 197 -6.15 7.17 -4.51
C GLY A 197 -7.32 7.76 -3.71
N THR A 198 -7.69 7.09 -2.63
CA THR A 198 -8.71 7.60 -1.68
C THR A 198 -8.21 8.89 -1.04
N TRP A 199 -8.97 9.96 -1.19
CA TRP A 199 -8.62 11.30 -0.69
C TRP A 199 -9.67 11.88 0.28
N ASN A 200 -10.82 11.23 0.43
CA ASN A 200 -11.92 11.61 1.33
C ASN A 200 -12.56 10.38 1.96
N GLY A 201 -13.55 10.60 2.86
CA GLY A 201 -14.38 9.53 3.43
C GLY A 201 -13.76 8.77 4.61
N GLY A 202 -12.65 9.23 5.19
CA GLY A 202 -12.08 8.71 6.45
C GLY A 202 -11.11 7.52 6.28
N LYS A 203 -10.89 7.03 5.05
CA LYS A 203 -9.89 5.99 4.74
C LYS A 203 -8.63 6.54 4.06
N GLU A 204 -8.58 7.84 3.82
CA GLU A 204 -7.43 8.52 3.22
C GLU A 204 -6.21 8.52 4.13
N LYS A 205 -5.02 8.47 3.52
CA LYS A 205 -3.74 8.60 4.22
C LYS A 205 -3.36 10.08 4.41
N ALA A 206 -2.41 10.34 5.30
CA ALA A 206 -2.03 11.70 5.69
C ALA A 206 -1.73 12.66 4.53
N PRO A 207 -0.95 12.30 3.48
CA PRO A 207 -0.71 13.20 2.35
C PRO A 207 -2.01 13.66 1.67
N ALA A 208 -2.90 12.74 1.35
CA ALA A 208 -4.18 13.05 0.71
C ALA A 208 -5.10 13.87 1.64
N ALA A 209 -5.13 13.51 2.95
CA ALA A 209 -5.89 14.24 3.95
C ALA A 209 -5.43 15.70 4.10
N MET A 210 -4.10 15.95 4.13
CA MET A 210 -3.56 17.32 4.21
C MET A 210 -3.87 18.12 2.94
N CYS A 211 -3.65 17.53 1.76
CA CYS A 211 -4.00 18.14 0.48
C CYS A 211 -5.49 18.53 0.41
N ARG A 212 -6.40 17.62 0.82
CA ARG A 212 -7.83 17.89 0.86
C ARG A 212 -8.18 19.03 1.82
N LYS A 213 -7.72 18.93 3.08
CA LYS A 213 -8.02 19.94 4.11
C LYS A 213 -7.57 21.35 3.66
N VAL A 214 -6.37 21.45 3.10
CA VAL A 214 -5.86 22.73 2.57
C VAL A 214 -6.68 23.20 1.37
N SER A 215 -7.06 22.30 0.48
CA SER A 215 -7.86 22.65 -0.70
C SER A 215 -9.24 23.20 -0.32
N GLU A 216 -9.92 22.56 0.65
CA GLU A 216 -11.24 22.93 1.17
C GLU A 216 -11.23 24.20 2.04
N THR A 217 -10.05 24.59 2.61
CA THR A 217 -9.93 25.73 3.51
C THR A 217 -9.76 27.01 2.73
N ASN A 218 -10.50 28.06 3.12
CA ASN A 218 -10.35 29.40 2.58
C ASN A 218 -9.05 30.05 3.10
N ASP A 219 -8.55 31.04 2.37
CA ASP A 219 -7.42 31.86 2.79
C ASP A 219 -7.72 32.56 4.13
N GLY A 220 -6.74 32.61 5.03
CA GLY A 220 -6.91 33.08 6.41
C GLY A 220 -7.54 32.06 7.38
N GLY A 221 -7.91 30.86 6.91
CA GLY A 221 -8.48 29.79 7.74
C GLY A 221 -7.44 28.95 8.48
N SER A 222 -7.85 27.79 8.99
CA SER A 222 -6.98 26.81 9.63
C SER A 222 -7.37 25.38 9.31
N ILE A 223 -6.40 24.47 9.26
CA ILE A 223 -6.60 23.04 9.13
C ILE A 223 -6.29 22.31 10.43
N GLU A 224 -7.05 21.26 10.71
CA GLU A 224 -6.85 20.42 11.88
C GLU A 224 -5.89 19.29 11.58
N VAL A 225 -4.89 19.10 12.44
CA VAL A 225 -3.95 17.97 12.44
C VAL A 225 -4.15 17.14 13.71
N TRP A 226 -4.32 15.83 13.55
CA TRP A 226 -4.55 14.90 14.66
C TRP A 226 -3.25 14.59 15.40
N GLY A 227 -3.32 14.61 16.73
CA GLY A 227 -2.16 14.48 17.62
C GLY A 227 -1.44 15.80 17.80
N ASP A 228 -0.21 15.73 18.27
CA ASP A 228 0.69 16.89 18.41
C ASP A 228 1.40 17.28 17.09
N GLY A 229 1.19 16.48 16.05
CA GLY A 229 1.81 16.68 14.75
C GLY A 229 3.31 16.39 14.68
N GLN A 230 3.92 15.92 15.78
CA GLN A 230 5.37 15.64 15.89
C GLN A 230 5.72 14.19 15.54
N GLN A 231 4.73 13.32 15.30
CA GLN A 231 5.00 11.97 14.78
C GLN A 231 5.59 12.06 13.38
N THR A 232 6.66 11.29 13.15
CA THR A 232 7.40 11.32 11.89
C THR A 232 7.04 10.15 10.98
N ARG A 233 6.99 10.41 9.68
CA ARG A 233 6.76 9.42 8.62
C ARG A 233 7.56 9.77 7.37
N SER A 234 7.89 8.76 6.60
CA SER A 234 8.28 8.96 5.20
C SER A 234 7.15 8.51 4.27
N PHE A 235 7.11 9.13 3.08
CA PHE A 235 6.05 8.91 2.09
C PHE A 235 6.65 8.71 0.72
N LEU A 236 6.28 7.61 0.04
CA LEU A 236 6.77 7.29 -1.29
C LEU A 236 5.71 7.62 -2.34
N TYR A 237 6.10 8.38 -3.38
CA TYR A 237 5.22 8.71 -4.49
C TYR A 237 4.89 7.46 -5.31
N ILE A 238 3.66 7.38 -5.84
CA ILE A 238 3.12 6.18 -6.48
C ILE A 238 3.92 5.68 -7.67
N ASP A 239 4.43 6.58 -8.53
CA ASP A 239 5.20 6.17 -9.70
C ASP A 239 6.52 5.49 -9.30
N GLU A 240 7.18 5.99 -8.25
CA GLU A 240 8.37 5.39 -7.66
C GLU A 240 8.07 4.01 -7.03
N CYS A 241 6.90 3.88 -6.39
CA CYS A 241 6.46 2.60 -5.86
C CYS A 241 6.26 1.56 -6.97
N VAL A 242 5.59 1.94 -8.07
CA VAL A 242 5.38 1.06 -9.23
C VAL A 242 6.73 0.64 -9.83
N GLU A 243 7.65 1.59 -10.01
CA GLU A 243 8.98 1.29 -10.53
C GLU A 243 9.75 0.33 -9.61
N ALA A 244 9.72 0.55 -8.29
CA ALA A 244 10.37 -0.33 -7.31
C ALA A 244 9.79 -1.75 -7.33
N ILE A 245 8.45 -1.90 -7.46
CA ILE A 245 7.79 -3.20 -7.60
C ILE A 245 8.32 -3.94 -8.84
N LEU A 246 8.36 -3.26 -9.98
CA LEU A 246 8.83 -3.85 -11.23
C LEU A 246 10.29 -4.28 -11.14
N LYS A 247 11.16 -3.44 -10.59
CA LYS A 247 12.57 -3.77 -10.34
C LYS A 247 12.76 -4.99 -9.45
N LEU A 248 11.99 -5.09 -8.36
CA LEU A 248 12.02 -6.25 -7.48
C LEU A 248 11.57 -7.52 -8.23
N MET A 249 10.50 -7.42 -9.02
CA MET A 249 9.97 -8.54 -9.81
C MET A 249 10.93 -9.01 -10.91
N GLU A 250 11.71 -8.12 -11.48
CA GLU A 250 12.75 -8.45 -12.46
C GLU A 250 13.97 -9.11 -11.82
N SER A 251 14.22 -8.85 -10.54
CA SER A 251 15.38 -9.36 -9.82
C SER A 251 15.22 -10.81 -9.34
N GLU A 252 16.34 -11.41 -8.92
CA GLU A 252 16.35 -12.70 -8.23
C GLU A 252 16.22 -12.56 -6.70
N PHE A 253 16.15 -11.33 -6.18
CA PHE A 253 16.05 -11.09 -4.74
C PHE A 253 14.62 -11.33 -4.25
N ILE A 254 14.46 -12.28 -3.32
CA ILE A 254 13.14 -12.69 -2.82
C ILE A 254 12.54 -11.72 -1.79
N GLY A 255 13.34 -10.92 -1.13
CA GLY A 255 12.94 -10.09 0.01
C GLY A 255 12.96 -10.88 1.36
N PRO A 256 12.26 -10.41 2.40
CA PRO A 256 11.49 -9.17 2.38
C PRO A 256 12.39 -7.93 2.23
N VAL A 257 11.88 -6.90 1.58
CA VAL A 257 12.61 -5.65 1.38
C VAL A 257 11.68 -4.45 1.50
N ASN A 258 12.18 -3.34 2.06
CA ASN A 258 11.44 -2.11 2.14
C ASN A 258 11.27 -1.46 0.77
N ILE A 259 10.06 -0.97 0.50
CA ILE A 259 9.76 -0.06 -0.60
C ILE A 259 9.16 1.20 0.00
N GLY A 260 9.95 2.26 0.09
CA GLY A 260 9.61 3.51 0.74
C GLY A 260 10.55 4.64 0.36
N SER A 261 10.36 5.81 0.97
CA SER A 261 11.28 6.94 0.92
C SER A 261 12.02 7.08 2.24
N GLU A 262 13.25 7.55 2.22
CA GLU A 262 14.04 7.90 3.41
C GLU A 262 13.83 9.36 3.84
N GLU A 263 13.10 10.15 3.02
CA GLU A 263 12.75 11.54 3.34
C GLU A 263 11.66 11.57 4.42
N MET A 264 12.11 11.71 5.67
CA MET A 264 11.24 11.68 6.85
C MET A 264 10.79 13.10 7.21
N VAL A 265 9.50 13.27 7.47
CA VAL A 265 8.89 14.54 7.89
C VAL A 265 7.93 14.32 9.06
N THR A 266 7.73 15.33 9.89
CA THR A 266 6.63 15.39 10.84
C THR A 266 5.30 15.58 10.13
N ILE A 267 4.19 15.25 10.77
CA ILE A 267 2.87 15.49 10.17
C ILE A 267 2.57 17.01 10.06
N ASN A 268 3.12 17.83 10.96
CA ASN A 268 3.03 19.30 10.83
C ASN A 268 3.84 19.82 9.64
N GLU A 269 5.04 19.30 9.38
CA GLU A 269 5.81 19.66 8.17
C GLU A 269 5.09 19.22 6.89
N LEU A 270 4.47 18.02 6.89
CA LEU A 270 3.65 17.58 5.77
C LEU A 270 2.45 18.49 5.53
N ALA A 271 1.78 18.94 6.59
CA ALA A 271 0.69 19.91 6.52
C ALA A 271 1.16 21.25 5.98
N GLN A 272 2.29 21.77 6.49
CA GLN A 272 2.90 23.00 6.01
C GLN A 272 3.27 22.91 4.52
N MET A 273 3.84 21.77 4.09
CA MET A 273 4.15 21.53 2.67
C MET A 273 2.91 21.66 1.78
N ALA A 274 1.76 21.12 2.21
CA ALA A 274 0.51 21.26 1.46
C ALA A 274 0.02 22.73 1.43
N ILE A 275 0.21 23.47 2.52
CA ILE A 275 -0.11 24.91 2.60
C ILE A 275 0.77 25.70 1.63
N ASP A 276 2.08 25.48 1.65
CA ASP A 276 3.05 26.16 0.77
C ASP A 276 2.71 25.91 -0.72
N ILE A 277 2.35 24.69 -1.08
CA ILE A 277 1.91 24.33 -2.44
C ILE A 277 0.64 25.10 -2.84
N SER A 278 -0.28 25.32 -1.90
CA SER A 278 -1.54 26.01 -2.17
C SER A 278 -1.41 27.51 -2.41
N ASN A 279 -0.31 28.13 -1.97
CA ASN A 279 -0.09 29.58 -1.89
C ASN A 279 -1.17 30.32 -1.08
N LYS A 280 -1.81 29.66 -0.08
CA LYS A 280 -2.78 30.26 0.84
C LYS A 280 -2.14 30.54 2.19
N GLU A 281 -2.65 31.54 2.90
CA GLU A 281 -2.33 31.78 4.33
C GLU A 281 -3.25 30.95 5.21
N ILE A 282 -2.82 29.73 5.61
CA ILE A 282 -3.61 28.78 6.41
C ILE A 282 -2.83 28.44 7.67
N GLY A 283 -3.50 28.50 8.83
CA GLY A 283 -2.96 28.07 10.12
C GLY A 283 -3.08 26.55 10.31
N ILE A 284 -2.21 25.97 11.16
CA ILE A 284 -2.30 24.58 11.61
C ILE A 284 -2.81 24.56 13.05
N TYR A 285 -3.82 23.74 13.31
CA TYR A 285 -4.37 23.51 14.63
C TYR A 285 -4.22 22.02 15.01
N ASN A 286 -3.44 21.74 16.05
CA ASN A 286 -3.25 20.38 16.55
C ASN A 286 -4.32 20.01 17.58
N ILE A 287 -5.04 18.90 17.36
CA ILE A 287 -6.06 18.38 18.29
C ILE A 287 -5.66 17.00 18.82
N ASN A 288 -5.61 16.87 20.14
CA ASN A 288 -5.20 15.63 20.81
C ASN A 288 -5.94 15.40 22.15
N GLY A 289 -5.60 14.30 22.84
CA GLY A 289 -6.05 14.00 24.19
C GLY A 289 -7.56 14.12 24.39
N ASP A 290 -7.96 14.76 25.49
CA ASP A 290 -9.36 14.89 25.91
C ASP A 290 -10.18 15.73 24.92
N GLU A 291 -9.59 16.73 24.30
CA GLU A 291 -10.25 17.56 23.31
C GLU A 291 -10.64 16.73 22.07
N PHE A 292 -9.69 15.91 21.57
CA PHE A 292 -9.95 15.00 20.47
C PHE A 292 -11.07 14.00 20.83
N GLN A 293 -10.95 13.36 22.00
CA GLN A 293 -11.93 12.37 22.45
C GLN A 293 -13.32 12.98 22.65
N LYS A 294 -13.39 14.21 23.15
CA LYS A 294 -14.67 14.93 23.28
C LYS A 294 -15.30 15.24 21.93
N LYS A 295 -14.48 15.57 20.91
CA LYS A 295 -14.95 15.93 19.57
C LYS A 295 -15.36 14.71 18.75
N TYR A 296 -14.58 13.63 18.80
CA TYR A 296 -14.72 12.46 17.92
C TYR A 296 -15.28 11.21 18.59
N GLY A 297 -15.32 11.15 19.93
CA GLY A 297 -15.87 10.02 20.67
C GLY A 297 -14.91 8.84 20.87
N PHE A 298 -13.68 8.91 20.36
CA PHE A 298 -12.65 7.87 20.51
C PHE A 298 -11.27 8.48 20.73
N LYS A 299 -10.30 7.65 21.14
CA LYS A 299 -8.90 8.08 21.36
C LYS A 299 -8.23 8.46 20.04
N CYS A 300 -7.42 9.52 20.05
CA CYS A 300 -6.71 9.97 18.86
C CYS A 300 -5.79 8.87 18.26
N PRO A 301 -6.02 8.43 17.01
CA PRO A 301 -5.31 7.29 16.42
C PRO A 301 -3.99 7.72 15.76
N VAL A 302 -3.02 8.16 16.55
CA VAL A 302 -1.71 8.65 16.06
C VAL A 302 -0.76 7.50 15.64
N GLY A 303 -0.99 6.26 16.09
CA GLY A 303 -0.10 5.12 15.87
C GLY A 303 1.27 5.30 16.53
N VAL A 304 2.31 4.70 15.95
CA VAL A 304 3.69 4.83 16.43
C VAL A 304 4.25 6.25 16.28
N ARG A 305 5.26 6.62 17.08
CA ARG A 305 5.86 7.96 17.08
C ARG A 305 6.71 8.22 15.84
N GLY A 306 7.50 7.25 15.40
CA GLY A 306 8.37 7.36 14.23
C GLY A 306 8.28 6.15 13.30
N ARG A 307 8.22 6.37 11.98
CA ARG A 307 8.32 5.30 10.97
C ARG A 307 8.98 5.84 9.72
N ASN A 308 10.17 5.32 9.44
CA ASN A 308 10.93 5.66 8.25
C ASN A 308 11.33 4.39 7.49
N SER A 309 11.43 4.48 6.17
CA SER A 309 11.97 3.39 5.37
C SER A 309 13.49 3.41 5.44
N ASP A 310 14.09 2.26 5.71
CA ASP A 310 15.51 2.03 5.42
C ASP A 310 15.60 1.33 4.07
N ASN A 311 16.15 2.00 3.07
CA ASN A 311 16.24 1.49 1.70
C ASN A 311 17.62 0.91 1.37
N THR A 312 18.51 0.76 2.35
CA THR A 312 19.88 0.26 2.15
C THR A 312 19.87 -1.09 1.45
N LEU A 313 19.06 -2.04 1.95
CA LEU A 313 18.97 -3.38 1.36
C LEU A 313 18.42 -3.35 -0.07
N PHE A 314 17.41 -2.52 -0.35
CA PHE A 314 16.87 -2.38 -1.71
C PHE A 314 17.92 -1.86 -2.67
N LYS A 315 18.66 -0.82 -2.29
CA LYS A 315 19.73 -0.24 -3.07
C LYS A 315 20.86 -1.25 -3.34
N GLU A 316 21.27 -1.99 -2.32
CA GLU A 316 22.34 -3.01 -2.44
C GLU A 316 21.94 -4.18 -3.35
N LYS A 317 20.71 -4.69 -3.23
CA LYS A 317 20.28 -5.91 -3.94
C LYS A 317 19.70 -5.63 -5.31
N ILE A 318 19.08 -4.46 -5.51
CA ILE A 318 18.33 -4.11 -6.73
C ILE A 318 19.06 -3.04 -7.53
N GLY A 319 19.92 -2.22 -6.90
CA GLY A 319 20.69 -1.17 -7.58
C GLY A 319 19.84 0.06 -7.94
N TRP A 320 18.70 0.27 -7.26
CA TRP A 320 17.78 1.36 -7.51
C TRP A 320 17.53 2.18 -6.23
N SER A 321 17.23 3.45 -6.39
CA SER A 321 16.92 4.39 -5.30
C SER A 321 15.81 5.33 -5.73
N VAL A 322 15.02 5.80 -4.77
CA VAL A 322 14.01 6.85 -4.95
C VAL A 322 14.67 8.12 -5.46
N SER A 323 14.05 8.78 -6.42
CA SER A 323 14.53 9.99 -7.06
C SER A 323 13.56 11.18 -6.98
N GLU A 324 12.28 10.92 -6.78
CA GLU A 324 11.26 11.97 -6.70
C GLU A 324 11.17 12.54 -5.28
N PRO A 325 11.49 13.83 -5.04
CA PRO A 325 11.33 14.48 -3.75
C PRO A 325 9.86 14.48 -3.30
N LEU A 326 9.64 14.38 -1.98
CA LEU A 326 8.31 14.39 -1.38
C LEU A 326 7.47 15.61 -1.84
N PHE A 327 8.09 16.78 -1.88
CA PHE A 327 7.43 18.02 -2.30
C PHE A 327 6.80 17.93 -3.70
N ASN A 328 7.51 17.33 -4.65
CA ASN A 328 7.00 17.18 -6.02
C ASN A 328 5.80 16.23 -6.09
N GLY A 329 5.89 15.10 -5.39
CA GLY A 329 4.77 14.15 -5.27
C GLY A 329 3.56 14.78 -4.58
N MET A 330 3.78 15.57 -3.51
CA MET A 330 2.74 16.33 -2.82
C MET A 330 2.07 17.34 -3.73
N LYS A 331 2.85 18.08 -4.55
CA LYS A 331 2.32 19.04 -5.51
C LYS A 331 1.39 18.38 -6.53
N LYS A 332 1.84 17.29 -7.16
CA LYS A 332 1.01 16.52 -8.11
C LYS A 332 -0.29 16.00 -7.45
N THR A 333 -0.19 15.54 -6.21
CA THR A 333 -1.35 15.03 -5.44
C THR A 333 -2.31 16.16 -5.08
N TYR A 334 -1.79 17.30 -4.62
CA TYR A 334 -2.60 18.48 -4.30
C TYR A 334 -3.34 19.01 -5.54
N GLU A 335 -2.64 19.19 -6.66
CA GLU A 335 -3.25 19.65 -7.91
C GLU A 335 -4.39 18.74 -8.35
N TRP A 336 -4.19 17.43 -8.26
CA TRP A 336 -5.22 16.45 -8.61
C TRP A 336 -6.43 16.55 -7.67
N ILE A 337 -6.23 16.56 -6.34
CA ILE A 337 -7.31 16.65 -5.35
C ILE A 337 -8.07 17.98 -5.49
N ASN A 338 -7.36 19.09 -5.66
CA ASN A 338 -7.97 20.41 -5.84
C ASN A 338 -8.88 20.48 -7.07
N ASN A 339 -8.57 19.70 -8.11
CA ASN A 339 -9.43 19.59 -9.29
C ASN A 339 -10.66 18.68 -9.07
N GLN A 340 -10.64 17.79 -8.04
CA GLN A 340 -11.82 16.99 -7.67
C GLN A 340 -12.83 17.78 -6.82
N ILE A 341 -12.38 18.83 -6.16
CA ILE A 341 -13.21 19.67 -5.25
C ILE A 341 -13.90 20.81 -6.02
N LYS A 342 -13.30 21.31 -7.07
CA LYS A 342 -13.86 22.33 -7.97
C LYS A 342 -14.98 21.76 -8.85
#